data_7708fb32416c3d416da85577a76c6c32
#
_entry.id   7708fb32416c3d416da85577a76c6c32
#
_cell.length_a   1.000
_cell.length_b   1.000
_cell.length_c   1.000
_cell.angle_alpha   90.00
_cell.angle_beta   90.00
_cell.angle_gamma   90.00
#
_symmetry.space_group_name_H-M   'P 1'
#
loop_
_entity.id
_entity.type
_entity.pdbx_description
1 polymer ?
#
loop_
_entity_poly.entity_id
_entity_poly.type
_entity_poly.pdbx_seq_one_letter_code
_entity_poly.pdbx_strand_id
1 'polypeptide(L)'
;VVISGDGKVANSYIKLPENILKGVSDDDGLCISFWMNLSKGENVWERLFDFGYSTMGPYFFLTRNLRASCFSGADLLADPGKGFAEHTWIHVAVVVHGTKNGTLSSAGPQVYVDGELIADGLISQTSSGNYRRLREWFAGLKEDGKYVNNFIGRSQFDADPDANVALSDFRIYDSALSEGDIVDIVCESISKKDILEMVCEKYLTAPDKIITEDIELPTSYMGGKVNVVWKSEDEAVLSSDGKVGDFEKAKYMKLSATLSFDDEKKTIEYMVTVVPKTEVPYELTIHADREKVKISDTLYGLFYEDINNAADGGIYAELVNNRSFEAFTYNTYDPSSGENGKSTGRNHTPLAFWFGDTDKVTPKCEGGLNEHLGITKPDTSEYYVIAKSGAVLYNRGFCDTTAALSMYLKKDEKYDFSIWAKSTDNVAKIKIALVDEDDVLVSDEKELAGISDTWKKFGEDEKIVLTAKKTGYAQLRLAFEGEISIDMVSLMPENVWGAGEESTSATAHANYIGNKNYRLRRDLVEAMRDLHPKFLRFPGGCISEGSFIWENVYDWKDSVDDIEYRKENFNVWGYMMTMGLGYICLLYTSPSPRDA
;
A
#
# COMPACT_ATOMS: atom_id res chain seq x y z
N VAL A 1 -21.68 -32.19 1.98
CA VAL A 1 -22.38 -31.52 0.88
C VAL A 1 -21.58 -30.29 0.48
N VAL A 2 -21.45 -30.04 -0.81
CA VAL A 2 -20.81 -28.82 -1.36
C VAL A 2 -21.89 -27.97 -2.02
N ILE A 3 -21.94 -26.71 -1.65
CA ILE A 3 -22.81 -25.69 -2.23
C ILE A 3 -21.91 -24.72 -2.98
N SER A 4 -22.16 -24.53 -4.27
CA SER A 4 -21.31 -23.73 -5.17
C SER A 4 -22.11 -22.55 -5.70
N GLY A 5 -22.10 -21.45 -4.96
CA GLY A 5 -22.86 -20.24 -5.26
C GLY A 5 -22.24 -19.34 -6.34
N ASP A 6 -20.95 -19.45 -6.64
CA ASP A 6 -20.19 -18.63 -7.59
C ASP A 6 -20.42 -17.11 -7.48
N GLY A 7 -20.78 -16.63 -6.29
CA GLY A 7 -21.09 -15.21 -6.05
C GLY A 7 -22.37 -14.71 -6.75
N LYS A 8 -23.19 -15.62 -7.28
CA LYS A 8 -24.46 -15.34 -7.97
C LYS A 8 -25.59 -16.17 -7.37
N VAL A 9 -26.81 -15.77 -7.65
CA VAL A 9 -27.99 -16.61 -7.36
C VAL A 9 -28.01 -17.79 -8.36
N ALA A 10 -27.28 -18.87 -8.01
CA ALA A 10 -27.06 -20.00 -8.91
C ALA A 10 -28.00 -21.18 -8.68
N ASN A 11 -28.96 -21.08 -7.77
CA ASN A 11 -29.87 -22.14 -7.35
C ASN A 11 -29.16 -23.39 -6.79
N SER A 12 -27.98 -23.20 -6.18
CA SER A 12 -27.23 -24.24 -5.48
C SER A 12 -27.50 -24.12 -3.98
N TYR A 13 -28.54 -24.80 -3.52
CA TYR A 13 -28.94 -24.77 -2.11
C TYR A 13 -29.73 -26.03 -1.72
N ILE A 14 -29.90 -26.27 -0.41
CA ILE A 14 -30.78 -27.32 0.11
C ILE A 14 -32.04 -26.66 0.70
N LYS A 15 -33.21 -27.11 0.29
CA LYS A 15 -34.47 -26.75 0.94
C LYS A 15 -34.85 -27.84 1.94
N LEU A 16 -34.98 -27.46 3.19
CA LEU A 16 -35.46 -28.33 4.27
C LEU A 16 -36.99 -28.32 4.33
N PRO A 17 -37.62 -29.30 5.03
CA PRO A 17 -39.07 -29.35 5.23
C PRO A 17 -39.63 -28.07 5.81
N GLU A 18 -40.87 -27.74 5.45
CA GLU A 18 -41.60 -26.64 6.04
C GLU A 18 -41.82 -26.92 7.54
N ASN A 19 -41.78 -25.84 8.35
CA ASN A 19 -41.99 -25.88 9.80
C ASN A 19 -41.05 -26.86 10.55
N ILE A 20 -39.84 -27.08 10.06
CA ILE A 20 -38.84 -27.99 10.68
C ILE A 20 -38.51 -27.60 12.11
N LEU A 21 -38.65 -26.32 12.49
CA LEU A 21 -38.43 -25.81 13.83
C LEU A 21 -39.71 -25.80 14.71
N LYS A 22 -40.85 -26.30 14.24
CA LYS A 22 -42.13 -26.23 14.95
C LYS A 22 -42.12 -26.97 16.31
N GLY A 23 -41.28 -27.96 16.48
CA GLY A 23 -41.12 -28.73 17.71
C GLY A 23 -40.30 -28.02 18.80
N VAL A 24 -39.60 -26.93 18.47
CA VAL A 24 -38.74 -26.24 19.41
C VAL A 24 -39.56 -25.55 20.51
N SER A 25 -39.19 -25.79 21.76
CA SER A 25 -39.81 -25.17 22.92
C SER A 25 -39.16 -23.82 23.22
N ASP A 26 -40.01 -22.83 23.57
CA ASP A 26 -39.52 -21.54 24.06
C ASP A 26 -38.89 -21.64 25.48
N ASP A 27 -39.10 -22.75 26.18
CA ASP A 27 -38.46 -23.03 27.46
C ASP A 27 -37.03 -23.61 27.30
N ASP A 28 -36.82 -24.45 26.30
CA ASP A 28 -35.60 -25.23 26.14
C ASP A 28 -34.61 -24.60 25.14
N GLY A 29 -35.11 -23.78 24.21
CA GLY A 29 -34.28 -23.11 23.22
C GLY A 29 -33.98 -23.95 21.98
N LEU A 30 -32.90 -23.61 21.27
CA LEU A 30 -32.53 -24.20 19.98
C LEU A 30 -31.01 -24.16 19.80
N CYS A 31 -30.45 -25.20 19.20
CA CYS A 31 -29.09 -25.13 18.68
C CYS A 31 -29.03 -25.69 17.25
N ILE A 32 -28.25 -25.03 16.39
CA ILE A 32 -27.88 -25.53 15.06
C ILE A 32 -26.37 -25.66 15.03
N SER A 33 -25.87 -26.85 14.73
CA SER A 33 -24.43 -27.09 14.62
C SER A 33 -24.06 -27.81 13.33
N PHE A 34 -22.89 -27.52 12.80
CA PHE A 34 -22.35 -28.16 11.61
C PHE A 34 -20.86 -27.87 11.42
N TRP A 35 -20.20 -28.71 10.66
CA TRP A 35 -18.88 -28.41 10.14
C TRP A 35 -18.98 -27.67 8.82
N MET A 36 -18.15 -26.63 8.64
CA MET A 36 -18.07 -25.88 7.40
C MET A 36 -16.63 -25.71 6.92
N ASN A 37 -16.49 -25.61 5.60
CA ASN A 37 -15.25 -25.22 4.93
C ASN A 37 -15.63 -24.21 3.85
N LEU A 38 -15.24 -22.96 4.06
CA LEU A 38 -15.55 -21.86 3.15
C LEU A 38 -14.67 -21.95 1.90
N SER A 39 -15.28 -21.91 0.73
CA SER A 39 -14.57 -21.65 -0.52
C SER A 39 -14.41 -20.16 -0.72
N LYS A 40 -13.63 -19.73 -1.73
CA LYS A 40 -13.45 -18.33 -2.05
C LYS A 40 -14.80 -17.63 -2.27
N GLY A 41 -15.03 -16.51 -1.61
CA GLY A 41 -16.24 -15.69 -1.73
C GLY A 41 -15.96 -14.26 -1.27
N GLU A 42 -16.68 -13.31 -1.86
CA GLU A 42 -16.48 -11.88 -1.60
C GLU A 42 -17.65 -11.23 -0.89
N ASN A 43 -18.81 -11.91 -0.83
CA ASN A 43 -20.01 -11.33 -0.29
C ASN A 43 -20.31 -11.83 1.14
N VAL A 44 -20.23 -10.91 2.08
CA VAL A 44 -20.51 -11.18 3.51
C VAL A 44 -21.97 -11.62 3.79
N TRP A 45 -22.86 -11.39 2.84
CA TRP A 45 -24.29 -11.72 2.97
C TRP A 45 -24.64 -13.11 2.43
N GLU A 46 -23.70 -13.91 1.94
CA GLU A 46 -23.91 -15.34 1.70
C GLU A 46 -24.46 -16.00 2.97
N ARG A 47 -25.54 -16.77 2.83
CA ARG A 47 -26.18 -17.47 3.96
C ARG A 47 -25.70 -18.90 4.05
N LEU A 48 -25.18 -19.28 5.21
CA LEU A 48 -24.92 -20.68 5.54
C LEU A 48 -26.21 -21.42 5.78
N PHE A 49 -27.14 -20.80 6.51
CA PHE A 49 -28.54 -21.15 6.54
C PHE A 49 -29.42 -19.91 6.67
N ASP A 50 -30.66 -20.03 6.22
CA ASP A 50 -31.68 -18.99 6.37
C ASP A 50 -33.06 -19.65 6.41
N PHE A 51 -33.67 -19.65 7.58
CA PHE A 51 -34.95 -20.27 7.86
C PHE A 51 -35.99 -19.17 8.09
N GLY A 52 -37.09 -19.21 7.34
CA GLY A 52 -38.08 -18.14 7.46
C GLY A 52 -39.19 -18.20 6.44
N TYR A 53 -39.79 -17.04 6.21
CA TYR A 53 -40.93 -16.88 5.33
C TYR A 53 -40.61 -16.00 4.10
N SER A 54 -40.04 -14.84 4.37
CA SER A 54 -39.70 -13.84 3.36
C SER A 54 -38.76 -12.78 3.95
N THR A 55 -38.33 -11.83 3.14
CA THR A 55 -37.52 -10.69 3.55
C THR A 55 -38.16 -9.78 4.58
N MET A 56 -39.47 -9.79 4.68
CA MET A 56 -40.28 -8.98 5.65
C MET A 56 -40.91 -9.81 6.77
N GLY A 57 -40.74 -11.13 6.71
CA GLY A 57 -41.30 -12.06 7.70
C GLY A 57 -40.29 -12.46 8.78
N PRO A 58 -40.70 -13.32 9.71
CA PRO A 58 -39.77 -13.88 10.68
C PRO A 58 -38.71 -14.72 9.95
N TYR A 59 -37.46 -14.56 10.37
CA TYR A 59 -36.35 -15.38 9.89
C TYR A 59 -35.32 -15.70 10.99
N PHE A 60 -34.54 -16.72 10.74
CA PHE A 60 -33.36 -17.10 11.52
C PHE A 60 -32.22 -17.48 10.56
N PHE A 61 -31.14 -16.71 10.57
CA PHE A 61 -30.05 -16.95 9.64
C PHE A 61 -28.67 -16.90 10.27
N LEU A 62 -27.72 -17.45 9.53
CA LEU A 62 -26.28 -17.32 9.74
C LEU A 62 -25.59 -16.98 8.43
N THR A 63 -24.77 -15.93 8.43
CA THR A 63 -24.03 -15.51 7.25
C THR A 63 -22.65 -16.18 7.16
N ARG A 64 -21.97 -16.01 6.03
CA ARG A 64 -20.61 -16.46 5.77
C ARG A 64 -19.59 -16.02 6.84
N ASN A 65 -19.70 -14.81 7.37
CA ASN A 65 -18.85 -14.28 8.43
C ASN A 65 -19.42 -14.54 9.84
N LEU A 66 -20.31 -15.52 9.95
CA LEU A 66 -20.90 -16.00 11.19
C LEU A 66 -21.73 -14.95 11.97
N ARG A 67 -22.27 -13.95 11.27
CA ARG A 67 -23.29 -13.10 11.84
C ARG A 67 -24.62 -13.88 11.90
N ALA A 68 -25.11 -14.12 13.11
CA ALA A 68 -26.39 -14.78 13.37
C ALA A 68 -27.47 -13.75 13.70
N SER A 69 -28.70 -13.98 13.21
CA SER A 69 -29.86 -13.16 13.57
C SER A 69 -31.14 -13.98 13.73
N CYS A 70 -31.87 -13.70 14.81
CA CYS A 70 -33.26 -14.07 14.97
C CYS A 70 -34.12 -12.82 14.76
N PHE A 71 -35.07 -12.84 13.84
CA PHE A 71 -35.92 -11.68 13.55
C PHE A 71 -37.38 -11.89 13.94
N SER A 72 -37.90 -10.96 14.74
CA SER A 72 -39.33 -10.77 14.98
C SER A 72 -39.61 -9.27 15.13
N GLY A 73 -39.83 -8.57 14.02
CA GLY A 73 -40.01 -7.12 13.97
C GLY A 73 -38.73 -6.28 14.16
N ALA A 74 -37.64 -6.88 14.63
CA ALA A 74 -36.26 -6.36 14.62
C ALA A 74 -35.27 -7.51 14.78
N ASP A 75 -34.04 -7.28 14.35
CA ASP A 75 -32.96 -8.27 14.50
C ASP A 75 -32.47 -8.38 15.94
N LEU A 76 -32.32 -9.62 16.41
CA LEU A 76 -31.56 -9.98 17.58
C LEU A 76 -30.27 -10.60 17.13
N LEU A 77 -29.17 -9.88 17.28
CA LEU A 77 -27.91 -10.15 16.58
C LEU A 77 -26.83 -10.74 17.49
N ALA A 78 -26.05 -11.67 16.95
CA ALA A 78 -24.68 -11.94 17.36
C ALA A 78 -23.76 -11.77 16.14
N ASP A 79 -22.75 -10.95 16.25
CA ASP A 79 -21.82 -10.64 15.15
C ASP A 79 -20.38 -10.67 15.68
N PRO A 80 -19.53 -11.60 15.20
CA PRO A 80 -18.12 -11.67 15.62
C PRO A 80 -17.28 -10.51 15.09
N GLY A 81 -17.78 -9.72 14.14
CA GLY A 81 -17.09 -8.56 13.59
C GLY A 81 -15.82 -8.88 12.77
N LYS A 82 -15.63 -10.15 12.40
CA LYS A 82 -14.45 -10.62 11.64
C LYS A 82 -14.84 -11.70 10.65
N GLY A 83 -14.02 -11.85 9.60
CA GLY A 83 -14.11 -12.98 8.65
C GLY A 83 -13.40 -14.23 9.18
N PHE A 84 -13.64 -15.36 8.52
CA PHE A 84 -13.03 -16.66 8.83
C PHE A 84 -12.21 -17.16 7.64
N ALA A 85 -11.18 -17.97 7.96
CA ALA A 85 -10.28 -18.50 6.95
C ALA A 85 -10.99 -19.39 5.93
N GLU A 86 -10.69 -19.20 4.66
CA GLU A 86 -11.13 -20.07 3.57
C GLU A 86 -10.33 -21.37 3.56
N HIS A 87 -10.91 -22.41 2.97
CA HIS A 87 -10.30 -23.73 2.80
C HIS A 87 -9.87 -24.43 4.11
N THR A 88 -10.46 -24.04 5.23
CA THR A 88 -10.23 -24.64 6.55
C THR A 88 -11.56 -25.15 7.12
N TRP A 89 -11.58 -26.39 7.60
CA TRP A 89 -12.73 -26.91 8.32
C TRP A 89 -12.81 -26.30 9.71
N ILE A 90 -13.98 -25.78 10.06
CA ILE A 90 -14.33 -25.33 11.40
C ILE A 90 -15.70 -25.88 11.80
N HIS A 91 -15.89 -26.17 13.07
CA HIS A 91 -17.20 -26.48 13.62
C HIS A 91 -17.88 -25.19 14.05
N VAL A 92 -19.15 -25.03 13.69
CA VAL A 92 -19.94 -23.86 14.05
C VAL A 92 -21.18 -24.34 14.79
N ALA A 93 -21.50 -23.68 15.92
CA ALA A 93 -22.77 -23.85 16.60
C ALA A 93 -23.43 -22.47 16.85
N VAL A 94 -24.72 -22.39 16.56
CA VAL A 94 -25.54 -21.20 16.85
C VAL A 94 -26.59 -21.60 17.88
N VAL A 95 -26.50 -21.01 19.07
CA VAL A 95 -27.37 -21.31 20.21
C VAL A 95 -28.33 -20.16 20.44
N VAL A 96 -29.60 -20.46 20.55
CA VAL A 96 -30.64 -19.54 21.02
C VAL A 96 -31.23 -20.09 22.33
N HIS A 97 -30.93 -19.44 23.44
CA HIS A 97 -31.38 -19.90 24.75
C HIS A 97 -32.88 -19.75 24.93
N GLY A 98 -33.48 -20.69 25.60
CA GLY A 98 -34.89 -20.65 25.97
C GLY A 98 -35.19 -19.66 27.08
N THR A 99 -36.50 -19.52 27.35
CA THR A 99 -37.04 -18.53 28.32
C THR A 99 -37.37 -19.14 29.67
N LYS A 100 -36.88 -20.34 29.95
CA LYS A 100 -37.17 -21.08 31.20
C LYS A 100 -36.77 -20.28 32.43
N ASN A 101 -37.71 -20.13 33.37
CA ASN A 101 -37.52 -19.47 34.67
C ASN A 101 -37.50 -17.94 34.71
N GLY A 102 -37.94 -17.24 33.70
CA GLY A 102 -38.13 -15.78 33.77
C GLY A 102 -36.88 -14.93 33.98
N THR A 103 -35.73 -15.54 34.16
CA THR A 103 -34.41 -14.90 34.29
C THR A 103 -33.63 -15.10 33.01
N LEU A 104 -34.00 -14.38 31.98
CA LEU A 104 -33.12 -14.29 30.83
C LEU A 104 -32.02 -13.27 31.11
N SER A 105 -30.84 -13.77 31.02
CA SER A 105 -29.63 -12.95 30.78
C SER A 105 -29.45 -12.66 29.28
N SER A 106 -30.39 -13.08 28.39
CA SER A 106 -30.13 -13.19 26.98
C SER A 106 -31.25 -12.70 26.09
N ALA A 107 -30.89 -11.92 25.08
CA ALA A 107 -31.83 -11.39 24.10
C ALA A 107 -31.38 -11.64 22.63
N GLY A 108 -30.47 -12.57 22.38
CA GLY A 108 -30.00 -12.88 21.03
C GLY A 108 -29.30 -14.23 20.96
N PRO A 109 -28.91 -14.67 19.75
CA PRO A 109 -28.14 -15.90 19.58
C PRO A 109 -26.71 -15.76 20.13
N GLN A 110 -26.10 -16.91 20.43
CA GLN A 110 -24.66 -17.04 20.65
C GLN A 110 -24.06 -17.85 19.51
N VAL A 111 -22.86 -17.50 19.10
CA VAL A 111 -22.13 -18.22 18.04
C VAL A 111 -20.83 -18.77 18.59
N TYR A 112 -20.64 -20.07 18.40
CA TYR A 112 -19.46 -20.81 18.82
C TYR A 112 -18.70 -21.30 17.57
N VAL A 113 -17.38 -21.27 17.63
CA VAL A 113 -16.49 -21.88 16.65
C VAL A 113 -15.54 -22.83 17.35
N ASP A 114 -15.47 -24.08 16.89
CA ASP A 114 -14.62 -25.13 17.45
C ASP A 114 -14.78 -25.29 18.97
N GLY A 115 -15.98 -25.01 19.50
CA GLY A 115 -16.30 -25.08 20.93
C GLY A 115 -16.13 -23.77 21.71
N GLU A 116 -15.52 -22.76 21.15
CA GLU A 116 -15.26 -21.48 21.81
C GLU A 116 -16.31 -20.42 21.42
N LEU A 117 -16.82 -19.68 22.40
CA LEU A 117 -17.77 -18.58 22.17
C LEU A 117 -17.08 -17.39 21.48
N ILE A 118 -17.54 -17.05 20.28
CA ILE A 118 -16.93 -15.98 19.47
C ILE A 118 -17.81 -14.75 19.31
N ALA A 119 -19.12 -14.91 19.46
CA ALA A 119 -20.07 -13.79 19.44
C ALA A 119 -21.21 -14.05 20.40
N ASP A 120 -21.48 -13.08 21.26
CA ASP A 120 -22.48 -13.16 22.31
C ASP A 120 -23.54 -12.09 22.11
N GLY A 121 -24.67 -12.47 21.53
CA GLY A 121 -25.85 -11.62 21.40
C GLY A 121 -26.55 -11.32 22.75
N LEU A 122 -26.15 -12.03 23.81
CA LEU A 122 -26.68 -11.84 25.16
C LEU A 122 -26.22 -10.53 25.78
N ILE A 123 -24.96 -10.16 25.57
CA ILE A 123 -24.33 -9.00 26.22
C ILE A 123 -24.68 -7.69 25.50
N SER A 124 -24.84 -7.74 24.18
CA SER A 124 -25.00 -6.52 23.38
C SER A 124 -26.40 -5.89 23.44
N GLN A 125 -27.42 -6.55 24.00
CA GLN A 125 -28.81 -6.14 23.86
C GLN A 125 -29.67 -6.31 25.16
N THR A 126 -29.28 -5.70 26.24
CA THR A 126 -29.89 -5.83 27.57
C THR A 126 -31.22 -5.08 27.78
N SER A 127 -32.01 -4.74 26.74
CA SER A 127 -33.26 -4.04 26.93
C SER A 127 -34.46 -4.99 27.10
N SER A 128 -35.40 -4.63 27.99
CA SER A 128 -36.66 -5.38 28.21
C SER A 128 -37.49 -5.60 26.93
N GLY A 129 -37.28 -4.75 25.90
CA GLY A 129 -37.92 -4.90 24.59
C GLY A 129 -37.40 -6.07 23.76
N ASN A 130 -36.12 -6.41 23.89
CA ASN A 130 -35.51 -7.51 23.12
C ASN A 130 -35.95 -8.87 23.66
N TYR A 131 -36.21 -8.96 24.95
CA TYR A 131 -36.78 -10.13 25.61
C TYR A 131 -38.14 -10.52 25.08
N ARG A 132 -39.03 -9.53 24.96
CA ARG A 132 -40.36 -9.74 24.36
C ARG A 132 -40.23 -10.25 22.92
N ARG A 133 -39.31 -9.71 22.15
CA ARG A 133 -39.08 -10.10 20.75
C ARG A 133 -38.57 -11.54 20.62
N LEU A 134 -37.73 -11.99 21.52
CA LEU A 134 -37.28 -13.38 21.52
C LEU A 134 -38.44 -14.36 21.77
N ARG A 135 -39.35 -14.03 22.73
CA ARG A 135 -40.58 -14.82 22.94
C ARG A 135 -41.50 -14.81 21.72
N GLU A 136 -41.68 -13.65 21.10
CA GLU A 136 -42.48 -13.53 19.87
C GLU A 136 -41.86 -14.35 18.73
N TRP A 137 -40.55 -14.38 18.67
CA TRP A 137 -39.82 -15.21 17.70
C TRP A 137 -40.08 -16.71 17.93
N PHE A 138 -39.92 -17.21 19.16
CA PHE A 138 -40.25 -18.60 19.52
C PHE A 138 -41.71 -18.94 19.26
N ALA A 139 -42.62 -18.04 19.57
CA ALA A 139 -44.04 -18.24 19.27
C ALA A 139 -44.27 -18.38 17.75
N GLY A 140 -43.57 -17.56 16.97
CA GLY A 140 -43.61 -17.63 15.49
C GLY A 140 -43.15 -18.94 14.91
N LEU A 141 -42.23 -19.67 15.55
CA LEU A 141 -41.77 -21.01 15.08
C LEU A 141 -42.93 -22.02 15.03
N LYS A 142 -43.93 -21.84 15.90
CA LYS A 142 -45.08 -22.74 16.03
C LYS A 142 -46.22 -22.42 15.06
N GLU A 143 -46.20 -21.27 14.39
CA GLU A 143 -47.21 -20.82 13.45
C GLU A 143 -47.04 -21.46 12.08
N ASP A 144 -48.11 -22.06 11.55
CA ASP A 144 -48.13 -22.60 10.22
C ASP A 144 -47.93 -21.49 9.15
N GLY A 145 -47.13 -21.75 8.15
CA GLY A 145 -46.83 -20.82 7.06
C GLY A 145 -45.82 -19.71 7.40
N LYS A 146 -45.16 -19.75 8.56
CA LYS A 146 -44.14 -18.76 8.95
C LYS A 146 -42.69 -19.20 8.63
N TYR A 147 -42.43 -20.50 8.66
CA TYR A 147 -41.09 -21.06 8.34
C TYR A 147 -41.22 -22.09 7.21
N VAL A 148 -41.57 -21.60 6.02
CA VAL A 148 -41.81 -22.43 4.83
C VAL A 148 -40.61 -22.44 3.89
N ASN A 149 -39.73 -21.45 4.00
CA ASN A 149 -38.49 -21.32 3.22
C ASN A 149 -37.30 -21.56 4.13
N ASN A 150 -36.97 -22.82 4.39
CA ASN A 150 -35.84 -23.20 5.23
C ASN A 150 -34.70 -23.63 4.33
N PHE A 151 -33.75 -22.73 4.12
CA PHE A 151 -32.66 -22.92 3.18
C PHE A 151 -31.31 -23.15 3.90
N ILE A 152 -30.51 -24.03 3.33
CA ILE A 152 -29.06 -24.12 3.60
C ILE A 152 -28.36 -23.65 2.35
N GLY A 153 -27.50 -22.65 2.45
CA GLY A 153 -26.75 -22.08 1.36
C GLY A 153 -27.45 -21.00 0.54
N ARG A 154 -28.65 -20.57 0.94
CA ARG A 154 -29.43 -19.54 0.25
C ARG A 154 -30.09 -18.56 1.21
N SER A 155 -30.21 -17.31 0.79
CA SER A 155 -30.91 -16.24 1.50
C SER A 155 -32.40 -16.17 1.15
N GLN A 156 -33.20 -15.61 2.08
CA GLN A 156 -34.57 -15.12 1.78
C GLN A 156 -34.53 -13.88 0.86
N PHE A 157 -33.38 -13.20 0.78
CA PHE A 157 -33.17 -11.99 -0.02
C PHE A 157 -32.63 -12.36 -1.39
N ASP A 158 -33.40 -12.11 -2.45
CA ASP A 158 -33.02 -12.46 -3.83
C ASP A 158 -31.74 -11.75 -4.34
N ALA A 159 -31.36 -10.63 -3.68
CA ALA A 159 -30.13 -9.91 -4.01
C ALA A 159 -28.87 -10.53 -3.41
N ASP A 160 -29.01 -11.38 -2.39
CA ASP A 160 -27.88 -12.05 -1.76
C ASP A 160 -27.46 -13.27 -2.58
N PRO A 161 -26.17 -13.50 -2.80
CA PRO A 161 -25.71 -14.68 -3.52
C PRO A 161 -25.87 -15.96 -2.70
N ASP A 162 -26.04 -17.10 -3.37
CA ASP A 162 -25.97 -18.41 -2.75
C ASP A 162 -24.55 -18.64 -2.19
N ALA A 163 -24.44 -19.37 -1.08
CA ALA A 163 -23.17 -19.59 -0.39
C ALA A 163 -22.23 -20.47 -1.23
N ASN A 164 -20.92 -20.22 -1.05
CA ASN A 164 -19.87 -21.06 -1.59
C ASN A 164 -19.15 -21.78 -0.44
N VAL A 165 -19.67 -22.96 -0.05
CA VAL A 165 -19.26 -23.65 1.17
C VAL A 165 -19.43 -25.16 1.06
N ALA A 166 -18.51 -25.92 1.66
CA ALA A 166 -18.73 -27.34 1.96
C ALA A 166 -19.25 -27.47 3.40
N LEU A 167 -20.30 -28.24 3.58
CA LEU A 167 -20.94 -28.51 4.86
C LEU A 167 -20.91 -29.99 5.19
N SER A 168 -20.72 -30.34 6.45
CA SER A 168 -20.80 -31.69 6.99
C SER A 168 -21.47 -31.67 8.34
N ASP A 169 -22.11 -32.79 8.69
CA ASP A 169 -22.72 -33.04 9.99
C ASP A 169 -23.66 -31.92 10.48
N PHE A 170 -24.60 -31.52 9.62
CA PHE A 170 -25.58 -30.47 9.92
C PHE A 170 -26.67 -31.03 10.85
N ARG A 171 -26.74 -30.51 12.07
CA ARG A 171 -27.66 -30.95 13.15
C ARG A 171 -28.52 -29.80 13.62
N ILE A 172 -29.77 -30.11 13.96
CA ILE A 172 -30.71 -29.19 14.59
C ILE A 172 -31.16 -29.86 15.92
N TYR A 173 -30.96 -29.15 17.02
CA TYR A 173 -31.36 -29.59 18.36
C TYR A 173 -32.55 -28.75 18.82
N ASP A 174 -33.49 -29.39 19.46
CA ASP A 174 -34.67 -28.76 20.04
C ASP A 174 -34.44 -28.19 21.45
N SER A 175 -33.19 -27.98 21.81
CA SER A 175 -32.75 -27.38 23.06
C SER A 175 -31.47 -26.56 22.85
N ALA A 176 -31.26 -25.55 23.66
CA ALA A 176 -30.02 -24.81 23.76
C ALA A 176 -28.95 -25.73 24.35
N LEU A 177 -27.90 -25.97 23.60
CA LEU A 177 -26.76 -26.73 24.09
C LEU A 177 -25.85 -25.84 24.96
N SER A 178 -25.28 -26.42 25.99
CA SER A 178 -24.24 -25.78 26.79
C SER A 178 -22.91 -25.74 26.01
N GLU A 179 -22.00 -24.88 26.42
CA GLU A 179 -20.61 -24.89 25.90
C GLU A 179 -19.97 -26.26 26.00
N GLY A 180 -20.17 -26.96 27.12
CA GLY A 180 -19.68 -28.34 27.33
C GLY A 180 -20.23 -29.34 26.29
N ASP A 181 -21.54 -29.27 25.99
CA ASP A 181 -22.16 -30.12 24.98
C ASP A 181 -21.59 -29.84 23.57
N ILE A 182 -21.35 -28.56 23.24
CA ILE A 182 -20.77 -28.16 21.95
C ILE A 182 -19.32 -28.65 21.84
N VAL A 183 -18.55 -28.51 22.91
CA VAL A 183 -17.18 -29.07 22.99
C VAL A 183 -17.19 -30.59 22.82
N ASP A 184 -18.17 -31.28 23.43
CA ASP A 184 -18.31 -32.73 23.26
C ASP A 184 -18.55 -33.12 21.80
N ILE A 185 -19.43 -32.39 21.10
CA ILE A 185 -19.69 -32.61 19.67
C ILE A 185 -18.41 -32.42 18.83
N VAL A 186 -17.62 -31.40 19.10
CA VAL A 186 -16.33 -31.18 18.43
C VAL A 186 -15.38 -32.34 18.71
N CYS A 187 -15.25 -32.73 19.98
CA CYS A 187 -14.34 -33.79 20.40
C CYS A 187 -14.73 -35.19 19.86
N GLU A 188 -16.03 -35.44 19.62
CA GLU A 188 -16.50 -36.65 18.97
C GLU A 188 -16.25 -36.69 17.46
N SER A 189 -16.10 -35.53 16.83
CA SER A 189 -16.03 -35.39 15.37
C SER A 189 -14.62 -35.52 14.80
N ILE A 190 -13.56 -35.23 15.57
CA ILE A 190 -12.16 -35.25 15.15
C ILE A 190 -11.27 -36.00 16.16
N SER A 191 -10.08 -36.37 15.74
CA SER A 191 -9.18 -37.10 16.63
C SER A 191 -8.61 -36.20 17.74
N LYS A 192 -8.25 -36.81 18.90
CA LYS A 192 -7.61 -36.08 20.01
C LYS A 192 -6.36 -35.32 19.57
N LYS A 193 -5.59 -35.93 18.66
CA LYS A 193 -4.41 -35.31 18.07
C LYS A 193 -4.79 -34.06 17.29
N ASP A 194 -5.83 -34.13 16.45
CA ASP A 194 -6.29 -32.97 15.65
C ASP A 194 -6.86 -31.86 16.54
N ILE A 195 -7.48 -32.21 17.67
CA ILE A 195 -7.90 -31.22 18.68
C ILE A 195 -6.69 -30.48 19.25
N LEU A 196 -5.62 -31.22 19.65
CA LEU A 196 -4.41 -30.58 20.15
C LEU A 196 -3.76 -29.67 19.09
N GLU A 197 -3.74 -30.11 17.82
CA GLU A 197 -3.27 -29.28 16.70
C GLU A 197 -4.12 -27.99 16.58
N MET A 198 -5.43 -28.13 16.56
CA MET A 198 -6.37 -27.02 16.46
C MET A 198 -6.19 -26.03 17.60
N VAL A 199 -6.09 -26.50 18.84
CA VAL A 199 -5.87 -25.62 20.01
C VAL A 199 -4.53 -24.89 19.89
N CYS A 200 -3.46 -25.58 19.48
CA CYS A 200 -2.15 -24.98 19.30
C CYS A 200 -2.11 -23.90 18.22
N GLU A 201 -2.83 -24.11 17.12
CA GLU A 201 -2.78 -23.22 15.97
C GLU A 201 -3.72 -22.00 16.09
N LYS A 202 -4.86 -22.20 16.73
CA LYS A 202 -5.93 -21.19 16.73
C LYS A 202 -6.10 -20.47 18.08
N TYR A 203 -5.88 -21.16 19.20
CA TYR A 203 -6.28 -20.67 20.52
C TYR A 203 -5.11 -20.42 21.47
N LEU A 204 -4.03 -21.20 21.38
CA LEU A 204 -2.88 -21.01 22.25
C LEU A 204 -2.13 -19.73 21.86
N THR A 205 -2.36 -18.69 22.64
CA THR A 205 -1.68 -17.40 22.44
C THR A 205 -0.21 -17.53 22.81
N ALA A 206 0.68 -17.22 21.86
CA ALA A 206 2.10 -17.15 22.13
C ALA A 206 2.38 -16.00 23.12
N PRO A 207 3.21 -16.21 24.14
CA PRO A 207 3.63 -15.12 25.01
C PRO A 207 4.44 -14.09 24.23
N ASP A 208 4.45 -12.84 24.70
CA ASP A 208 5.26 -11.79 24.11
C ASP A 208 6.73 -12.18 24.08
N LYS A 209 7.42 -11.83 23.01
CA LYS A 209 8.85 -12.11 22.85
C LYS A 209 9.71 -11.40 23.90
N ILE A 210 9.21 -10.30 24.45
CA ILE A 210 9.86 -9.53 25.53
C ILE A 210 8.84 -9.41 26.66
N ILE A 211 9.17 -9.97 27.81
CA ILE A 211 8.33 -10.02 29.00
C ILE A 211 8.93 -9.06 30.02
N THR A 212 8.20 -8.02 30.38
CA THR A 212 8.61 -6.95 31.32
C THR A 212 7.83 -6.97 32.63
N GLU A 213 6.74 -7.73 32.68
CA GLU A 213 5.82 -7.84 33.81
C GLU A 213 5.22 -9.24 33.89
N ASP A 214 4.49 -9.52 34.95
CA ASP A 214 3.80 -10.79 35.11
C ASP A 214 2.84 -11.01 33.95
N ILE A 215 2.80 -12.24 33.41
CA ILE A 215 1.94 -12.62 32.31
C ILE A 215 0.93 -13.69 32.75
N GLU A 216 -0.24 -13.67 32.12
CA GLU A 216 -1.23 -14.74 32.32
C GLU A 216 -0.96 -15.86 31.34
N LEU A 217 -0.80 -17.08 31.86
CA LEU A 217 -0.58 -18.29 31.09
C LEU A 217 -1.83 -19.17 31.21
N PRO A 218 -2.57 -19.40 30.11
CA PRO A 218 -3.79 -20.20 30.15
C PRO A 218 -3.45 -21.64 30.52
N THR A 219 -4.26 -22.25 31.41
CA THR A 219 -4.07 -23.61 31.93
C THR A 219 -4.99 -24.65 31.30
N SER A 220 -6.01 -24.21 30.57
CA SER A 220 -6.93 -25.14 29.88
C SER A 220 -7.64 -24.45 28.70
N TYR A 221 -8.11 -25.28 27.79
CA TYR A 221 -8.99 -24.93 26.68
C TYR A 221 -10.11 -25.98 26.53
N MET A 222 -11.06 -25.72 25.63
CA MET A 222 -12.15 -26.66 25.31
C MET A 222 -12.93 -27.09 26.56
N GLY A 223 -13.38 -26.11 27.35
CA GLY A 223 -14.14 -26.37 28.57
C GLY A 223 -13.37 -27.18 29.62
N GLY A 224 -12.03 -27.12 29.62
CA GLY A 224 -11.16 -27.85 30.53
C GLY A 224 -10.75 -29.24 30.05
N LYS A 225 -11.16 -29.70 28.88
CA LYS A 225 -10.77 -31.00 28.31
C LYS A 225 -9.31 -31.04 27.84
N VAL A 226 -8.80 -29.92 27.31
CA VAL A 226 -7.39 -29.77 26.98
C VAL A 226 -6.71 -29.03 28.13
N ASN A 227 -5.83 -29.75 28.85
CA ASN A 227 -5.02 -29.15 29.91
C ASN A 227 -3.72 -28.60 29.32
N VAL A 228 -3.27 -27.45 29.83
CA VAL A 228 -2.00 -26.83 29.46
C VAL A 228 -1.10 -26.71 30.69
N VAL A 229 0.07 -27.28 30.59
CA VAL A 229 1.11 -27.18 31.63
C VAL A 229 2.27 -26.40 31.07
N TRP A 230 2.54 -25.27 31.66
CA TRP A 230 3.69 -24.45 31.33
C TRP A 230 4.92 -24.90 32.12
N LYS A 231 6.07 -24.78 31.49
CA LYS A 231 7.36 -25.09 32.12
C LYS A 231 8.37 -24.05 31.71
N SER A 232 8.91 -23.35 32.68
CA SER A 232 10.01 -22.43 32.51
C SER A 232 11.35 -23.17 32.52
N GLU A 233 12.31 -22.66 31.75
CA GLU A 233 13.71 -23.05 31.81
C GLU A 233 14.39 -22.57 33.09
N ASP A 234 13.94 -21.40 33.63
CA ASP A 234 14.48 -20.80 34.85
C ASP A 234 13.35 -20.19 35.67
N GLU A 235 12.91 -20.92 36.68
CA GLU A 235 11.83 -20.54 37.58
C GLU A 235 12.15 -19.31 38.45
N ALA A 236 13.42 -18.96 38.62
CA ALA A 236 13.82 -17.77 39.37
C ALA A 236 13.66 -16.48 38.52
N VAL A 237 13.66 -16.60 37.20
CA VAL A 237 13.55 -15.49 36.26
C VAL A 237 12.11 -15.30 35.82
N LEU A 238 11.47 -16.34 35.36
CA LEU A 238 10.05 -16.41 35.02
C LEU A 238 9.52 -17.75 35.53
N SER A 239 8.56 -17.70 36.43
CA SER A 239 7.96 -18.92 36.92
C SER A 239 7.01 -19.55 35.91
N SER A 240 6.73 -20.83 36.05
CA SER A 240 5.80 -21.59 35.20
C SER A 240 4.34 -21.12 35.32
N ASP A 241 4.00 -20.28 36.30
CA ASP A 241 2.72 -19.57 36.42
C ASP A 241 2.75 -18.13 35.92
N GLY A 242 3.83 -17.74 35.23
CA GLY A 242 3.94 -16.44 34.54
C GLY A 242 4.42 -15.27 35.40
N LYS A 243 4.97 -15.52 36.61
CA LYS A 243 5.49 -14.47 37.47
C LYS A 243 6.94 -14.15 37.16
N VAL A 244 7.23 -12.88 36.94
CA VAL A 244 8.60 -12.39 36.75
C VAL A 244 9.27 -12.27 38.10
N GLY A 245 10.41 -12.97 38.27
CA GLY A 245 11.20 -12.98 39.49
C GLY A 245 12.04 -11.72 39.70
N ASP A 246 12.88 -11.73 40.72
CA ASP A 246 13.84 -10.70 41.01
C ASP A 246 15.23 -11.16 40.57
N PHE A 247 15.78 -10.51 39.54
CA PHE A 247 17.07 -10.84 38.93
C PHE A 247 17.71 -9.56 38.33
N GLU A 248 19.01 -9.62 38.05
CA GLU A 248 19.77 -8.39 37.73
C GLU A 248 19.87 -8.04 36.25
N LYS A 249 19.76 -9.05 35.35
CA LYS A 249 20.02 -8.84 33.91
C LYS A 249 18.98 -9.57 33.05
N ALA A 250 18.54 -8.93 31.98
CA ALA A 250 17.63 -9.55 31.01
C ALA A 250 18.16 -10.92 30.56
N LYS A 251 17.27 -11.91 30.53
CA LYS A 251 17.60 -13.29 30.20
C LYS A 251 16.77 -13.78 29.02
N TYR A 252 17.46 -14.31 28.02
CA TYR A 252 16.85 -15.04 26.90
C TYR A 252 16.74 -16.51 27.30
N MET A 253 15.52 -17.03 27.30
CA MET A 253 15.23 -18.34 27.85
C MET A 253 14.04 -18.98 27.16
N LYS A 254 13.87 -20.29 27.41
CA LYS A 254 12.79 -21.08 26.89
C LYS A 254 11.62 -21.17 27.88
N LEU A 255 10.39 -20.99 27.34
CA LEU A 255 9.14 -21.27 28.02
C LEU A 255 8.40 -22.31 27.18
N SER A 256 7.98 -23.42 27.78
CA SER A 256 7.34 -24.52 27.07
C SER A 256 5.90 -24.72 27.55
N ALA A 257 4.96 -24.86 26.60
CA ALA A 257 3.58 -25.25 26.87
C ALA A 257 3.36 -26.71 26.46
N THR A 258 2.98 -27.55 27.39
CA THR A 258 2.59 -28.93 27.11
C THR A 258 1.08 -29.07 27.23
N LEU A 259 0.42 -29.23 26.08
CA LEU A 259 -1.01 -29.52 26.01
C LEU A 259 -1.23 -31.03 26.14
N SER A 260 -2.30 -31.39 26.81
CA SER A 260 -2.71 -32.79 26.94
C SER A 260 -4.21 -32.95 26.87
N PHE A 261 -4.65 -33.97 26.13
CA PHE A 261 -6.03 -34.42 26.05
C PHE A 261 -6.04 -35.94 26.18
N ASP A 262 -6.49 -36.43 27.34
CA ASP A 262 -6.37 -37.81 27.77
C ASP A 262 -4.91 -38.31 27.66
N ASP A 263 -4.67 -39.30 26.77
CA ASP A 263 -3.37 -39.95 26.53
C ASP A 263 -2.49 -39.20 25.49
N GLU A 264 -3.06 -38.30 24.72
CA GLU A 264 -2.34 -37.51 23.71
C GLU A 264 -1.70 -36.25 24.31
N LYS A 265 -0.49 -35.92 23.83
CA LYS A 265 0.26 -34.72 24.28
C LYS A 265 0.95 -34.04 23.14
N LYS A 266 1.02 -32.69 23.21
CA LYS A 266 1.79 -31.87 22.30
C LYS A 266 2.52 -30.78 23.09
N THR A 267 3.81 -30.57 22.81
CA THR A 267 4.61 -29.52 23.45
C THR A 267 5.01 -28.49 22.41
N ILE A 268 4.85 -27.22 22.76
CA ILE A 268 5.31 -26.06 21.99
C ILE A 268 6.34 -25.29 22.81
N GLU A 269 7.41 -24.87 22.19
CA GLU A 269 8.50 -24.12 22.82
C GLU A 269 8.51 -22.68 22.32
N TYR A 270 8.57 -21.74 23.23
CA TYR A 270 8.70 -20.32 22.98
C TYR A 270 10.04 -19.81 23.49
N MET A 271 10.74 -19.06 22.68
CA MET A 271 11.94 -18.33 23.11
C MET A 271 11.54 -16.90 23.47
N VAL A 272 11.73 -16.53 24.71
CA VAL A 272 11.35 -15.23 25.28
C VAL A 272 12.55 -14.54 25.92
N THR A 273 12.54 -13.23 25.94
CA THR A 273 13.47 -12.42 26.72
C THR A 273 12.73 -11.84 27.92
N VAL A 274 13.10 -12.23 29.12
CA VAL A 274 12.52 -11.69 30.34
C VAL A 274 13.41 -10.57 30.85
N VAL A 275 12.80 -9.43 31.14
CA VAL A 275 13.47 -8.21 31.58
C VAL A 275 13.20 -7.98 33.07
N PRO A 276 14.21 -7.61 33.88
CA PRO A 276 14.00 -7.35 35.32
C PRO A 276 12.98 -6.24 35.55
N LYS A 277 12.18 -6.35 36.62
CA LYS A 277 11.23 -5.29 37.04
C LYS A 277 11.89 -4.02 37.54
N THR A 278 13.14 -4.11 37.97
CA THR A 278 13.94 -2.95 38.45
C THR A 278 14.70 -2.36 37.27
N GLU A 279 14.79 -1.01 37.21
CA GLU A 279 15.65 -0.33 36.25
C GLU A 279 17.11 -0.69 36.49
N VAL A 280 17.66 -1.55 35.63
CA VAL A 280 19.09 -1.86 35.62
C VAL A 280 19.68 -1.25 34.36
N PRO A 281 20.85 -0.61 34.42
CA PRO A 281 21.50 -0.11 33.20
C PRO A 281 21.83 -1.31 32.30
N TYR A 282 21.28 -1.29 31.07
CA TYR A 282 21.57 -2.31 30.09
C TYR A 282 22.98 -2.13 29.53
N GLU A 283 23.78 -3.19 29.60
CA GLU A 283 25.09 -3.23 28.97
C GLU A 283 24.99 -4.05 27.68
N LEU A 284 25.20 -3.39 26.55
CA LEU A 284 25.34 -4.06 25.25
C LEU A 284 26.83 -4.31 24.96
N THR A 285 27.28 -5.55 25.10
CA THR A 285 28.64 -5.93 24.71
C THR A 285 28.63 -6.49 23.29
N ILE A 286 29.27 -5.79 22.37
CA ILE A 286 29.47 -6.24 20.99
C ILE A 286 30.83 -6.93 20.90
N HIS A 287 30.83 -8.23 20.65
CA HIS A 287 32.05 -9.02 20.44
C HIS A 287 32.45 -8.96 18.95
N ALA A 288 33.08 -7.88 18.53
CA ALA A 288 33.55 -7.69 17.16
C ALA A 288 34.68 -8.66 16.75
N ASP A 289 35.29 -9.32 17.75
CA ASP A 289 36.32 -10.36 17.59
C ASP A 289 35.74 -11.76 17.30
N ARG A 290 34.42 -11.92 17.35
CA ARG A 290 33.72 -13.21 17.18
C ARG A 290 32.87 -13.22 15.92
N GLU A 291 33.53 -13.31 14.78
CA GLU A 291 32.84 -13.44 13.50
C GLU A 291 32.09 -14.79 13.43
N LYS A 292 30.75 -14.77 13.30
CA LYS A 292 29.92 -15.98 13.19
C LYS A 292 29.56 -16.32 11.76
N VAL A 293 29.28 -15.30 10.94
CA VAL A 293 28.83 -15.48 9.57
C VAL A 293 29.47 -14.39 8.72
N LYS A 294 30.05 -14.75 7.60
CA LYS A 294 30.51 -13.80 6.59
C LYS A 294 29.30 -13.11 5.99
N ILE A 295 29.25 -11.79 6.09
CA ILE A 295 28.24 -10.98 5.44
C ILE A 295 28.47 -11.04 3.93
N SER A 296 27.40 -11.28 3.16
CA SER A 296 27.47 -11.28 1.70
C SER A 296 27.97 -9.92 1.18
N ASP A 297 28.86 -9.95 0.21
CA ASP A 297 29.33 -8.74 -0.47
C ASP A 297 28.17 -7.97 -1.13
N THR A 298 27.04 -8.64 -1.42
CA THR A 298 25.83 -8.05 -1.99
C THR A 298 24.77 -7.69 -0.95
N LEU A 299 25.11 -7.62 0.36
CA LEU A 299 24.11 -7.27 1.38
C LEU A 299 23.70 -5.79 1.30
N TYR A 300 24.62 -4.91 0.93
CA TYR A 300 24.39 -3.47 0.89
C TYR A 300 24.36 -2.95 -0.54
N GLY A 301 23.30 -2.22 -0.86
CA GLY A 301 23.12 -1.56 -2.15
C GLY A 301 22.35 -0.26 -1.99
N LEU A 302 22.06 0.39 -3.09
CA LEU A 302 21.24 1.59 -3.15
C LEU A 302 19.89 1.26 -3.78
N PHE A 303 18.85 1.89 -3.26
CA PHE A 303 17.55 1.96 -3.89
C PHE A 303 17.31 3.39 -4.35
N TYR A 304 16.95 3.53 -5.61
CA TYR A 304 16.61 4.80 -6.21
C TYR A 304 15.16 4.77 -6.70
N GLU A 305 14.43 5.83 -6.38
CA GLU A 305 13.11 6.12 -6.91
C GLU A 305 13.01 7.62 -7.13
N ASP A 306 12.40 8.04 -8.24
CA ASP A 306 12.13 9.45 -8.47
C ASP A 306 10.97 9.93 -7.59
N ILE A 307 11.32 10.31 -6.37
CA ILE A 307 10.43 10.89 -5.36
C ILE A 307 11.01 12.23 -4.89
N ASN A 308 10.16 13.23 -4.66
CA ASN A 308 10.58 14.58 -4.27
C ASN A 308 11.61 15.21 -5.23
N ASN A 309 11.40 15.05 -6.55
CA ASN A 309 12.33 15.50 -7.60
C ASN A 309 13.74 14.91 -7.45
N ALA A 310 13.84 13.62 -7.10
CA ALA A 310 15.13 12.97 -6.92
C ALA A 310 15.91 12.81 -8.24
N ALA A 311 15.24 12.80 -9.39
CA ALA A 311 15.86 12.84 -10.71
C ALA A 311 16.15 14.28 -11.15
N ASP A 312 15.20 14.90 -11.82
CA ASP A 312 15.29 16.31 -12.25
C ASP A 312 15.29 17.23 -11.04
N GLY A 313 16.28 18.12 -10.93
CA GLY A 313 16.50 18.94 -9.73
C GLY A 313 17.20 18.21 -8.57
N GLY A 314 17.37 16.90 -8.69
CA GLY A 314 18.10 16.03 -7.75
C GLY A 314 19.43 15.54 -8.32
N ILE A 315 19.55 14.22 -8.61
CA ILE A 315 20.79 13.62 -9.14
C ILE A 315 21.08 14.11 -10.56
N TYR A 316 20.07 14.28 -11.39
CA TYR A 316 20.21 14.95 -12.68
C TYR A 316 20.30 16.47 -12.47
N ALA A 317 21.37 17.07 -12.97
CA ALA A 317 21.77 18.43 -12.58
C ALA A 317 20.95 19.55 -13.22
N GLU A 318 19.83 19.26 -13.85
CA GLU A 318 18.93 20.25 -14.44
C GLU A 318 18.35 21.18 -13.37
N LEU A 319 18.39 22.48 -13.64
CA LEU A 319 17.85 23.51 -12.75
C LEU A 319 16.52 24.10 -13.24
N VAL A 320 16.18 23.91 -14.52
CA VAL A 320 14.93 24.42 -15.10
C VAL A 320 13.83 23.39 -14.97
N ASN A 321 12.77 23.71 -14.24
CA ASN A 321 11.59 22.87 -14.14
C ASN A 321 10.67 23.11 -15.35
N ASN A 322 10.03 22.05 -15.86
CA ASN A 322 9.18 22.12 -17.06
C ASN A 322 9.88 22.81 -18.24
N ARG A 323 11.09 22.33 -18.56
CA ARG A 323 11.96 22.89 -19.61
C ARG A 323 11.40 22.72 -21.02
N SER A 324 10.56 21.71 -21.22
CA SER A 324 9.96 21.29 -22.49
C SER A 324 8.54 21.80 -22.69
N PHE A 325 7.96 22.48 -21.72
CA PHE A 325 6.56 22.93 -21.73
C PHE A 325 5.53 21.80 -21.85
N GLU A 326 5.93 20.56 -21.58
CA GLU A 326 5.08 19.36 -21.66
C GLU A 326 4.22 19.12 -20.41
N ALA A 327 4.32 19.96 -19.36
CA ALA A 327 3.65 19.72 -18.10
C ALA A 327 2.14 19.48 -18.25
N PHE A 328 1.64 18.43 -17.63
CA PHE A 328 0.23 18.09 -17.57
C PHE A 328 -0.15 17.46 -16.23
N THR A 329 -1.46 17.40 -15.96
CA THR A 329 -2.06 16.62 -14.89
C THR A 329 -3.15 15.74 -15.46
N TYR A 330 -3.51 14.66 -14.76
CA TYR A 330 -4.67 13.86 -15.14
C TYR A 330 -5.94 14.48 -14.55
N ASN A 331 -7.00 14.58 -15.36
CA ASN A 331 -8.26 15.23 -14.96
C ASN A 331 -9.00 14.50 -13.84
N THR A 332 -9.00 13.17 -13.86
CA THR A 332 -9.54 12.33 -12.78
C THR A 332 -8.96 10.93 -12.90
N TYR A 333 -8.58 10.38 -11.76
CA TYR A 333 -8.36 8.96 -11.60
C TYR A 333 -9.62 8.37 -10.96
N ASP A 334 -10.37 7.54 -11.69
CA ASP A 334 -11.49 6.79 -11.14
C ASP A 334 -11.13 5.29 -11.07
N PRO A 335 -10.73 4.79 -9.89
CA PRO A 335 -10.41 3.37 -9.72
C PRO A 335 -11.63 2.45 -9.88
N SER A 336 -12.86 3.01 -9.82
CA SER A 336 -14.10 2.24 -9.94
C SER A 336 -14.59 2.06 -11.38
N SER A 337 -13.96 2.72 -12.36
CA SER A 337 -14.44 2.73 -13.76
C SER A 337 -14.33 1.39 -14.49
N GLY A 338 -13.76 0.35 -13.87
CA GLY A 338 -13.63 -1.00 -14.45
C GLY A 338 -12.73 -1.09 -15.69
N GLU A 339 -12.26 0.01 -16.21
CA GLU A 339 -11.34 0.13 -17.33
C GLU A 339 -9.91 0.42 -16.84
N ASN A 340 -9.30 -0.54 -16.17
CA ASN A 340 -7.87 -0.62 -15.86
C ASN A 340 -7.13 0.73 -15.73
N GLY A 341 -7.66 1.65 -14.91
CA GLY A 341 -6.97 2.90 -14.61
C GLY A 341 -6.78 3.86 -15.79
N LYS A 342 -7.60 3.80 -16.82
CA LYS A 342 -7.55 4.81 -17.88
C LYS A 342 -7.97 6.16 -17.34
N SER A 343 -7.09 7.14 -17.50
CA SER A 343 -7.40 8.54 -17.24
C SER A 343 -8.48 9.03 -18.22
N THR A 344 -9.37 9.88 -17.74
CA THR A 344 -10.39 10.52 -18.58
C THR A 344 -9.82 11.63 -19.48
N GLY A 345 -8.50 11.84 -19.47
CA GLY A 345 -7.79 12.82 -20.28
C GLY A 345 -6.73 13.58 -19.49
N ARG A 346 -5.81 14.19 -20.23
CA ARG A 346 -4.74 15.03 -19.71
C ARG A 346 -5.15 16.50 -19.75
N ASN A 347 -4.83 17.21 -18.70
CA ASN A 347 -4.96 18.65 -18.65
C ASN A 347 -3.57 19.27 -18.78
N HIS A 348 -3.22 19.70 -19.99
CA HIS A 348 -1.91 20.29 -20.26
C HIS A 348 -1.80 21.70 -19.67
N THR A 349 -0.70 21.95 -19.00
CA THR A 349 -0.35 23.20 -18.35
C THR A 349 1.06 23.65 -18.77
N PRO A 350 1.28 23.98 -20.06
CA PRO A 350 2.63 24.18 -20.59
C PRO A 350 3.42 25.29 -19.90
N LEU A 351 2.76 26.26 -19.30
CA LEU A 351 3.42 27.35 -18.55
C LEU A 351 3.55 27.07 -17.05
N ALA A 352 3.25 25.85 -16.58
CA ALA A 352 3.50 25.49 -15.20
C ALA A 352 4.98 25.70 -14.85
N PHE A 353 5.27 26.26 -13.65
CA PHE A 353 6.61 26.61 -13.16
C PHE A 353 7.31 27.76 -13.90
N TRP A 354 6.64 28.39 -14.87
CA TRP A 354 7.08 29.61 -15.50
C TRP A 354 6.28 30.81 -14.98
N PHE A 355 6.97 31.90 -14.67
CA PHE A 355 6.42 33.09 -14.04
C PHE A 355 6.74 34.33 -14.86
N GLY A 356 6.19 35.46 -14.49
CA GLY A 356 6.37 36.73 -15.19
C GLY A 356 5.24 37.03 -16.17
N ASP A 357 5.58 37.49 -17.35
CA ASP A 357 4.63 37.97 -18.40
C ASP A 357 3.99 36.77 -19.15
N THR A 358 3.39 35.81 -18.42
CA THR A 358 2.78 34.61 -19.03
C THR A 358 1.59 34.94 -19.94
N ASP A 359 0.95 36.08 -19.77
CA ASP A 359 -0.10 36.61 -20.65
C ASP A 359 0.40 37.04 -22.03
N LYS A 360 1.71 37.31 -22.18
CA LYS A 360 2.39 37.57 -23.44
C LYS A 360 2.96 36.32 -24.12
N VAL A 361 2.70 35.15 -23.56
CA VAL A 361 3.25 33.88 -24.03
C VAL A 361 2.12 32.94 -24.40
N THR A 362 2.22 32.31 -25.57
CA THR A 362 1.18 31.44 -26.11
C THR A 362 1.71 30.02 -26.31
N PRO A 363 1.19 29.02 -25.60
CA PRO A 363 1.51 27.62 -25.85
C PRO A 363 0.98 27.16 -27.23
N LYS A 364 1.72 26.28 -27.88
CA LYS A 364 1.40 25.65 -29.17
C LYS A 364 1.84 24.21 -29.18
N CYS A 365 1.16 23.36 -29.99
CA CYS A 365 1.52 21.98 -30.24
C CYS A 365 1.69 21.67 -31.75
N GLU A 366 1.25 22.54 -32.65
CA GLU A 366 1.46 22.40 -34.09
C GLU A 366 2.75 23.10 -34.51
N GLY A 367 3.58 22.45 -35.31
CA GLY A 367 4.89 22.96 -35.75
C GLY A 367 5.93 22.97 -34.62
N GLY A 368 5.79 22.05 -33.67
CA GLY A 368 6.67 21.86 -32.52
C GLY A 368 8.02 21.25 -32.87
N LEU A 369 8.82 21.04 -31.85
CA LEU A 369 10.15 20.44 -31.99
C LEU A 369 10.06 18.97 -32.42
N ASN A 370 9.06 18.24 -31.99
CA ASN A 370 8.79 16.87 -32.42
C ASN A 370 8.61 16.76 -33.95
N GLU A 371 7.85 17.65 -34.57
CA GLU A 371 7.70 17.67 -36.03
C GLU A 371 9.01 17.96 -36.73
N HIS A 372 9.77 18.92 -36.22
CA HIS A 372 11.10 19.27 -36.76
C HIS A 372 12.09 18.13 -36.70
N LEU A 373 12.10 17.37 -35.62
CA LEU A 373 12.99 16.23 -35.38
C LEU A 373 12.45 14.91 -35.94
N GLY A 374 11.20 14.89 -36.44
CA GLY A 374 10.55 13.69 -36.95
C GLY A 374 10.16 12.69 -35.84
N ILE A 375 9.92 13.18 -34.63
CA ILE A 375 9.52 12.36 -33.49
C ILE A 375 8.03 12.04 -33.62
N THR A 376 7.70 10.76 -33.60
CA THR A 376 6.30 10.28 -33.66
C THR A 376 5.81 9.70 -32.34
N LYS A 377 6.67 9.69 -31.34
CA LYS A 377 6.37 9.18 -30.01
C LYS A 377 5.53 10.21 -29.26
N PRO A 378 4.38 9.80 -28.68
CA PRO A 378 3.56 10.72 -27.92
C PRO A 378 4.28 11.20 -26.64
N ASP A 379 3.89 12.35 -26.14
CA ASP A 379 4.44 12.98 -24.94
C ASP A 379 5.95 13.29 -25.04
N THR A 380 6.38 13.71 -26.23
CA THR A 380 7.79 13.92 -26.50
C THR A 380 7.94 15.18 -27.35
N SER A 381 8.33 16.31 -26.75
CA SER A 381 8.56 17.61 -27.39
C SER A 381 7.39 18.06 -28.29
N GLU A 382 6.16 17.84 -27.86
CA GLU A 382 4.94 18.21 -28.60
C GLU A 382 4.61 19.68 -28.41
N TYR A 383 4.80 20.21 -27.18
CA TYR A 383 4.49 21.58 -26.83
C TYR A 383 5.72 22.48 -26.94
N TYR A 384 5.45 23.71 -27.28
CA TYR A 384 6.41 24.81 -27.22
C TYR A 384 5.66 26.10 -26.91
N VAL A 385 6.37 27.20 -26.65
CA VAL A 385 5.73 28.49 -26.39
C VAL A 385 6.24 29.55 -27.32
N ILE A 386 5.34 30.50 -27.69
CA ILE A 386 5.65 31.68 -28.46
C ILE A 386 5.63 32.87 -27.51
N ALA A 387 6.78 33.48 -27.27
CA ALA A 387 6.91 34.69 -26.47
C ALA A 387 6.88 35.92 -27.39
N LYS A 388 6.03 36.89 -27.07
CA LYS A 388 5.94 38.18 -27.78
C LYS A 388 7.09 39.11 -27.37
N SER A 389 7.39 40.07 -28.23
CA SER A 389 8.36 41.14 -27.93
C SER A 389 8.04 41.86 -26.63
N GLY A 390 9.04 42.04 -25.78
CA GLY A 390 8.92 42.63 -24.45
C GLY A 390 8.33 41.72 -23.38
N ALA A 391 8.18 40.42 -23.64
CA ALA A 391 7.87 39.44 -22.59
C ALA A 391 9.12 39.16 -21.73
N VAL A 392 8.92 38.96 -20.45
CA VAL A 392 9.94 38.48 -19.51
C VAL A 392 9.40 37.26 -18.80
N LEU A 393 10.12 36.13 -18.90
CA LEU A 393 9.81 34.91 -18.22
C LEU A 393 10.86 34.57 -17.15
N TYR A 394 10.40 34.01 -16.07
CA TYR A 394 11.25 33.51 -14.99
C TYR A 394 10.99 32.02 -14.74
N ASN A 395 12.05 31.26 -14.49
CA ASN A 395 11.95 29.89 -13.97
C ASN A 395 12.67 29.82 -12.62
N ARG A 396 11.97 29.31 -11.62
CA ARG A 396 12.45 29.28 -10.21
C ARG A 396 13.06 27.94 -9.81
N GLY A 397 13.15 27.01 -10.75
CA GLY A 397 13.66 25.67 -10.54
C GLY A 397 12.60 24.72 -9.96
N PHE A 398 13.07 23.68 -9.29
CA PHE A 398 12.25 22.62 -8.72
C PHE A 398 11.74 23.03 -7.33
N CYS A 399 10.84 23.98 -7.30
CA CYS A 399 10.11 24.40 -6.12
C CYS A 399 8.74 23.70 -6.08
N ASP A 400 8.17 23.59 -4.89
CA ASP A 400 6.76 23.25 -4.76
C ASP A 400 5.86 24.43 -5.24
N THR A 401 4.57 24.32 -5.01
CA THR A 401 3.57 25.31 -5.43
C THR A 401 3.73 26.71 -4.84
N THR A 402 4.70 26.95 -3.97
CA THR A 402 4.86 28.20 -3.21
C THR A 402 5.59 29.28 -3.97
N ALA A 403 6.09 28.99 -5.17
CA ALA A 403 6.85 29.92 -5.98
C ALA A 403 8.15 30.46 -5.33
N ALA A 404 8.69 29.73 -4.35
CA ALA A 404 9.97 30.07 -3.76
C ALA A 404 11.12 29.83 -4.75
N LEU A 405 12.20 30.60 -4.63
CA LEU A 405 13.41 30.37 -5.41
C LEU A 405 14.07 29.08 -4.94
N SER A 406 14.38 28.18 -5.87
CA SER A 406 15.02 26.88 -5.55
C SER A 406 16.36 26.64 -6.26
N MET A 407 16.74 27.48 -7.22
CA MET A 407 18.06 27.38 -7.85
C MET A 407 19.12 27.97 -6.90
N TYR A 408 19.89 27.11 -6.23
CA TYR A 408 20.95 27.56 -5.36
C TYR A 408 22.27 27.67 -6.12
N LEU A 409 22.79 28.89 -6.22
CA LEU A 409 24.03 29.19 -6.93
C LEU A 409 25.20 29.27 -5.92
N LYS A 410 26.40 28.91 -6.40
CA LYS A 410 27.65 29.16 -5.68
C LYS A 410 28.45 30.21 -6.47
N LYS A 411 28.98 31.19 -5.75
CA LYS A 411 29.80 32.26 -6.34
C LYS A 411 30.95 31.66 -7.16
N ASP A 412 31.22 32.26 -8.33
CA ASP A 412 32.26 31.91 -9.29
C ASP A 412 32.01 30.56 -10.02
N GLU A 413 30.94 29.82 -9.66
CA GLU A 413 30.52 28.68 -10.47
C GLU A 413 29.89 29.10 -11.77
N LYS A 414 30.03 28.24 -12.77
CA LYS A 414 29.54 28.44 -14.12
C LYS A 414 28.38 27.49 -14.40
N TYR A 415 27.42 28.00 -15.16
CA TYR A 415 26.21 27.28 -15.55
C TYR A 415 26.07 27.33 -17.07
N ASP A 416 26.00 26.14 -17.69
CA ASP A 416 25.77 25.97 -19.12
C ASP A 416 24.25 26.16 -19.39
N PHE A 417 23.93 27.09 -20.26
CA PHE A 417 22.56 27.32 -20.73
C PHE A 417 22.40 26.80 -22.16
N SER A 418 21.25 26.16 -22.44
CA SER A 418 20.84 25.81 -23.80
C SER A 418 19.35 25.99 -24.00
N ILE A 419 18.94 26.19 -25.27
CA ILE A 419 17.57 26.42 -25.64
C ILE A 419 17.36 26.07 -27.13
N TRP A 420 16.24 25.47 -27.46
CA TRP A 420 15.75 25.44 -28.83
C TRP A 420 14.93 26.71 -29.12
N ALA A 421 15.23 27.37 -30.23
CA ALA A 421 14.52 28.58 -30.60
C ALA A 421 14.38 28.71 -32.10
N LYS A 422 13.28 29.36 -32.54
CA LYS A 422 13.04 29.84 -33.91
C LYS A 422 12.29 31.17 -33.91
N SER A 423 12.49 32.00 -34.94
CA SER A 423 11.77 33.24 -35.12
C SER A 423 11.75 33.64 -36.59
N THR A 424 10.63 34.16 -37.05
CA THR A 424 10.53 34.85 -38.35
C THR A 424 10.90 36.34 -38.28
N ASP A 425 11.16 36.83 -37.07
CA ASP A 425 11.56 38.23 -36.84
C ASP A 425 13.08 38.36 -36.90
N ASN A 426 13.57 39.08 -37.88
CA ASN A 426 15.02 39.25 -38.12
C ASN A 426 15.78 40.00 -37.01
N VAL A 427 15.06 40.63 -36.06
CA VAL A 427 15.64 41.35 -34.93
C VAL A 427 15.50 40.59 -33.62
N ALA A 428 15.04 39.32 -33.70
CA ALA A 428 14.77 38.50 -32.56
C ALA A 428 16.00 38.27 -31.70
N LYS A 429 15.88 38.49 -30.39
CA LYS A 429 16.92 38.29 -29.38
C LYS A 429 16.34 37.83 -28.08
N ILE A 430 17.13 37.05 -27.31
CA ILE A 430 16.81 36.68 -25.96
C ILE A 430 17.96 37.12 -25.04
N LYS A 431 17.64 37.89 -23.99
CA LYS A 431 18.58 38.18 -22.91
C LYS A 431 18.38 37.16 -21.81
N ILE A 432 19.46 36.55 -21.40
CA ILE A 432 19.53 35.38 -20.49
C ILE A 432 20.36 35.77 -19.30
N ALA A 433 19.81 35.67 -18.10
CA ALA A 433 20.54 35.96 -16.86
C ALA A 433 19.99 35.19 -15.69
N LEU A 434 20.79 35.08 -14.62
CA LEU A 434 20.31 34.67 -13.30
C LEU A 434 20.10 35.90 -12.44
N VAL A 435 18.95 35.97 -11.78
CA VAL A 435 18.53 37.12 -10.95
C VAL A 435 18.02 36.61 -9.60
N ASP A 436 18.07 37.46 -8.58
CA ASP A 436 17.43 37.17 -7.31
C ASP A 436 15.93 37.47 -7.31
N GLU A 437 15.27 37.43 -6.16
CA GLU A 437 13.83 37.67 -6.03
C GLU A 437 13.42 39.12 -6.39
N ASP A 438 14.35 40.05 -6.25
CA ASP A 438 14.17 41.48 -6.58
C ASP A 438 14.58 41.82 -8.01
N ASP A 439 14.77 40.84 -8.88
CA ASP A 439 15.24 40.97 -10.29
C ASP A 439 16.63 41.60 -10.43
N VAL A 440 17.47 41.53 -9.38
CA VAL A 440 18.85 42.00 -9.41
C VAL A 440 19.76 40.92 -10.00
N LEU A 441 20.60 41.31 -10.96
CA LEU A 441 21.53 40.40 -11.62
C LEU A 441 22.51 39.73 -10.62
N VAL A 442 22.47 38.39 -10.55
CA VAL A 442 23.40 37.57 -9.77
C VAL A 442 24.33 36.74 -10.63
N SER A 443 24.24 36.88 -11.97
CA SER A 443 25.20 36.42 -12.96
C SER A 443 25.61 37.52 -13.91
N ASP A 444 26.48 37.21 -14.90
CA ASP A 444 26.55 37.96 -16.12
C ASP A 444 25.27 37.76 -16.94
N GLU A 445 24.94 38.74 -17.80
CA GLU A 445 23.84 38.64 -18.75
C GLU A 445 24.41 38.26 -20.12
N LYS A 446 23.76 37.34 -20.81
CA LYS A 446 24.09 36.94 -22.18
C LYS A 446 22.97 37.34 -23.12
N GLU A 447 23.34 37.67 -24.35
CA GLU A 447 22.40 37.92 -25.42
C GLU A 447 22.52 36.83 -26.48
N LEU A 448 21.40 36.17 -26.77
CA LEU A 448 21.25 35.26 -27.89
C LEU A 448 20.61 36.01 -29.04
N ALA A 449 21.29 36.04 -30.19
CA ALA A 449 20.83 36.67 -31.44
C ALA A 449 21.03 35.70 -32.61
N GLY A 450 20.58 36.11 -33.81
CA GLY A 450 20.70 35.27 -35.01
C GLY A 450 19.75 34.07 -35.02
N ILE A 451 18.60 34.21 -34.39
CA ILE A 451 17.54 33.20 -34.37
C ILE A 451 16.85 33.21 -35.74
N SER A 452 16.82 32.04 -36.41
CA SER A 452 16.23 31.87 -37.74
C SER A 452 14.78 31.37 -37.66
N ASP A 453 14.11 31.28 -38.81
CA ASP A 453 12.75 30.75 -38.96
C ASP A 453 12.62 29.25 -38.79
N THR A 454 13.75 28.54 -38.64
CA THR A 454 13.82 27.10 -38.39
C THR A 454 14.30 26.83 -36.99
N TRP A 455 13.83 25.75 -36.38
CA TRP A 455 14.29 25.30 -35.07
C TRP A 455 15.78 25.08 -35.07
N LYS A 456 16.47 25.68 -34.11
CA LYS A 456 17.91 25.46 -33.86
C LYS A 456 18.17 25.38 -32.36
N LYS A 457 19.05 24.47 -31.97
CA LYS A 457 19.58 24.39 -30.61
C LYS A 457 20.73 25.38 -30.45
N PHE A 458 20.63 26.21 -29.43
CA PHE A 458 21.67 27.19 -29.06
C PHE A 458 22.27 26.78 -27.72
N GLY A 459 23.55 27.09 -27.50
CA GLY A 459 24.28 26.74 -26.27
C GLY A 459 24.94 25.36 -26.30
N GLU A 460 24.84 24.62 -27.41
CA GLU A 460 25.49 23.32 -27.59
C GLU A 460 26.87 23.43 -28.24
N ASP A 461 26.95 23.87 -29.49
CA ASP A 461 28.21 24.04 -30.22
C ASP A 461 28.95 25.29 -29.74
N GLU A 462 28.21 26.39 -29.61
CA GLU A 462 28.71 27.63 -29.02
C GLU A 462 28.10 27.77 -27.63
N LYS A 463 28.89 27.46 -26.58
CA LYS A 463 28.40 27.46 -25.20
C LYS A 463 27.93 28.85 -24.77
N ILE A 464 26.74 28.87 -24.16
CA ILE A 464 26.20 30.03 -23.44
C ILE A 464 26.41 29.77 -21.95
N VAL A 465 27.41 30.42 -21.36
CA VAL A 465 27.81 30.19 -19.96
C VAL A 465 27.47 31.39 -19.11
N LEU A 466 26.71 31.17 -18.04
CA LEU A 466 26.40 32.15 -17.01
C LEU A 466 27.32 31.92 -15.82
N THR A 467 28.02 32.97 -15.35
CA THR A 467 28.89 32.88 -14.17
C THR A 467 28.21 33.56 -12.98
N ALA A 468 28.04 32.81 -11.90
CA ALA A 468 27.43 33.34 -10.67
C ALA A 468 28.34 34.36 -9.96
N LYS A 469 27.80 35.53 -9.63
CA LYS A 469 28.53 36.62 -8.94
C LYS A 469 28.41 36.55 -7.42
N LYS A 470 27.38 35.83 -6.93
CA LYS A 470 27.18 35.62 -5.49
C LYS A 470 26.64 34.20 -5.21
N THR A 471 26.83 33.74 -3.97
CA THR A 471 26.19 32.53 -3.47
C THR A 471 24.80 32.86 -2.94
N GLY A 472 23.79 32.06 -3.27
CA GLY A 472 22.42 32.23 -2.79
C GLY A 472 21.40 31.69 -3.77
N TYR A 473 20.13 31.85 -3.43
CA TYR A 473 19.02 31.45 -4.29
C TYR A 473 18.80 32.45 -5.44
N ALA A 474 18.41 31.94 -6.58
CA ALA A 474 18.17 32.69 -7.80
C ALA A 474 17.05 32.07 -8.65
N GLN A 475 16.71 32.75 -9.72
CA GLN A 475 15.84 32.28 -10.80
C GLN A 475 16.47 32.61 -12.16
N LEU A 476 16.16 31.78 -13.16
CA LEU A 476 16.50 32.07 -14.55
C LEU A 476 15.55 33.13 -15.09
N ARG A 477 16.09 34.20 -15.72
CA ARG A 477 15.33 35.21 -16.43
C ARG A 477 15.60 35.16 -17.92
N LEU A 478 14.52 35.10 -18.73
CA LEU A 478 14.53 35.23 -20.19
C LEU A 478 13.75 36.47 -20.57
N ALA A 479 14.38 37.44 -21.23
CA ALA A 479 13.71 38.63 -21.74
C ALA A 479 13.77 38.67 -23.27
N PHE A 480 12.63 38.82 -23.91
CA PHE A 480 12.42 38.62 -25.35
C PHE A 480 12.33 39.96 -26.10
N GLU A 481 13.07 40.07 -27.18
CA GLU A 481 12.97 41.15 -28.19
C GLU A 481 12.60 40.48 -29.53
N GLY A 482 11.48 40.90 -30.13
CA GLY A 482 10.84 40.19 -31.26
C GLY A 482 9.96 39.02 -30.77
N GLU A 483 9.21 38.42 -31.71
CA GLU A 483 8.38 37.24 -31.43
C GLU A 483 9.20 35.97 -31.62
N ILE A 484 9.34 35.17 -30.58
CA ILE A 484 10.23 34.02 -30.57
C ILE A 484 9.52 32.76 -30.04
N SER A 485 9.63 31.67 -30.80
CA SER A 485 9.23 30.36 -30.35
C SER A 485 10.41 29.70 -29.62
N ILE A 486 10.15 29.15 -28.43
CA ILE A 486 11.17 28.47 -27.62
C ILE A 486 10.66 27.13 -27.12
N ASP A 487 11.62 26.20 -26.94
CA ASP A 487 11.43 24.88 -26.36
C ASP A 487 12.72 24.38 -25.69
N MET A 488 12.64 23.34 -24.88
CA MET A 488 13.76 22.62 -24.26
C MET A 488 14.79 23.56 -23.62
N VAL A 489 14.33 24.44 -22.74
CA VAL A 489 15.19 25.38 -21.99
C VAL A 489 15.91 24.65 -20.88
N SER A 490 17.24 24.70 -20.86
CA SER A 490 18.08 23.98 -19.90
C SER A 490 19.11 24.90 -19.25
N LEU A 491 19.36 24.68 -17.98
CA LEU A 491 20.43 25.35 -17.22
C LEU A 491 21.07 24.33 -16.27
N MET A 492 22.34 24.02 -16.47
CA MET A 492 23.04 23.02 -15.66
C MET A 492 24.39 23.55 -15.18
N PRO A 493 24.87 23.20 -13.98
CA PRO A 493 26.23 23.53 -13.56
C PRO A 493 27.25 22.91 -14.51
N GLU A 494 28.33 23.63 -14.81
CA GLU A 494 29.47 23.10 -15.57
C GLU A 494 30.20 22.00 -14.79
N ASN A 495 30.25 22.13 -13.47
CA ASN A 495 30.87 21.18 -12.56
C ASN A 495 29.97 19.98 -12.26
N VAL A 496 29.72 19.15 -13.25
CA VAL A 496 29.01 17.87 -13.10
C VAL A 496 29.96 16.72 -12.82
N TRP A 497 29.45 15.57 -12.40
CA TRP A 497 30.25 14.39 -12.15
C TRP A 497 31.01 13.97 -13.42
N GLY A 498 32.31 13.76 -13.27
CA GLY A 498 33.23 13.41 -14.39
C GLY A 498 33.68 14.59 -15.24
N ALA A 499 33.24 15.83 -15.01
CA ALA A 499 33.74 16.99 -15.72
C ALA A 499 35.24 17.25 -15.39
N GLY A 500 36.08 17.40 -16.42
CA GLY A 500 37.49 17.69 -16.26
C GLY A 500 38.38 16.49 -15.89
N GLU A 501 37.85 15.28 -15.85
CA GLU A 501 38.64 14.07 -15.60
C GLU A 501 39.16 13.45 -16.91
N GLU A 502 40.43 13.03 -16.93
CA GLU A 502 41.00 12.34 -18.09
C GLU A 502 40.58 10.87 -18.17
N SER A 503 40.53 10.34 -19.38
CA SER A 503 39.71 9.21 -19.84
C SER A 503 40.18 7.79 -19.47
N THR A 504 40.60 7.51 -18.26
CA THR A 504 41.06 6.15 -17.87
C THR A 504 40.17 5.44 -16.86
N SER A 505 39.10 6.08 -16.40
CA SER A 505 38.17 5.52 -15.42
C SER A 505 36.76 5.35 -15.99
N ALA A 506 35.90 4.59 -15.31
CA ALA A 506 34.46 4.49 -15.63
C ALA A 506 33.78 5.87 -15.72
N THR A 507 34.28 6.85 -14.96
CA THR A 507 33.87 8.25 -14.95
C THR A 507 34.11 8.95 -16.28
N ALA A 508 35.30 8.67 -16.88
CA ALA A 508 35.68 9.22 -18.18
C ALA A 508 34.88 8.59 -19.32
N HIS A 509 34.43 7.37 -19.17
CA HIS A 509 33.56 6.72 -20.15
C HIS A 509 32.19 7.37 -20.23
N ALA A 510 31.65 7.81 -19.10
CA ALA A 510 30.41 8.59 -19.03
C ALA A 510 30.52 9.94 -19.75
N ASN A 511 31.69 10.60 -19.67
CA ASN A 511 31.98 11.82 -20.44
C ASN A 511 32.24 11.52 -21.92
N TYR A 512 32.79 10.36 -22.23
CA TYR A 512 33.22 9.97 -23.59
C TYR A 512 32.02 9.67 -24.53
N ILE A 513 30.91 9.16 -24.03
CA ILE A 513 29.74 8.86 -24.87
C ILE A 513 29.00 10.16 -25.29
N GLY A 514 29.71 11.26 -25.33
CA GLY A 514 29.17 12.53 -25.81
C GLY A 514 28.08 13.05 -24.91
N ASN A 515 28.27 12.95 -23.62
CA ASN A 515 27.24 12.96 -22.64
C ASN A 515 26.73 14.34 -22.29
N LYS A 516 26.32 15.03 -23.30
CA LYS A 516 25.62 16.32 -23.22
C LYS A 516 24.33 16.22 -22.38
N ASN A 517 23.79 14.99 -22.27
CA ASN A 517 22.47 14.72 -21.70
C ASN A 517 22.48 13.96 -20.37
N TYR A 518 23.67 13.52 -19.88
CA TYR A 518 23.77 12.69 -18.66
C TYR A 518 24.49 13.43 -17.53
N ARG A 519 24.23 14.72 -17.41
CA ARG A 519 24.88 15.58 -16.43
C ARG A 519 24.35 15.32 -15.02
N LEU A 520 25.10 14.56 -14.25
CA LEU A 520 24.77 14.22 -12.87
C LEU A 520 25.45 15.17 -11.89
N ARG A 521 24.80 15.47 -10.81
CA ARG A 521 25.37 16.27 -9.71
C ARG A 521 26.56 15.56 -9.09
N ARG A 522 27.72 16.20 -9.15
CA ARG A 522 28.99 15.65 -8.67
C ARG A 522 28.91 15.29 -7.18
N ASP A 523 28.40 16.19 -6.35
CA ASP A 523 28.31 16.02 -4.89
C ASP A 523 27.47 14.80 -4.50
N LEU A 524 26.36 14.55 -5.18
CA LEU A 524 25.47 13.43 -4.90
C LEU A 524 26.07 12.09 -5.38
N VAL A 525 26.65 12.06 -6.57
CA VAL A 525 27.27 10.83 -7.10
C VAL A 525 28.50 10.43 -6.28
N GLU A 526 29.32 11.40 -5.86
CA GLU A 526 30.48 11.14 -4.98
C GLU A 526 30.04 10.59 -3.62
N ALA A 527 28.98 11.14 -3.02
CA ALA A 527 28.42 10.63 -1.77
C ALA A 527 27.89 9.19 -1.92
N MET A 528 27.21 8.89 -3.03
CA MET A 528 26.74 7.53 -3.31
C MET A 528 27.90 6.55 -3.54
N ARG A 529 28.93 6.96 -4.27
CA ARG A 529 30.14 6.16 -4.49
C ARG A 529 30.84 5.83 -3.17
N ASP A 530 30.97 6.80 -2.27
CA ASP A 530 31.65 6.65 -0.97
C ASP A 530 30.93 5.68 -0.02
N LEU A 531 29.65 5.35 -0.29
CA LEU A 531 28.94 4.27 0.40
C LEU A 531 29.34 2.87 -0.07
N HIS A 532 30.14 2.76 -1.14
CA HIS A 532 30.60 1.49 -1.75
C HIS A 532 29.46 0.49 -2.01
N PRO A 533 28.33 0.89 -2.64
CA PRO A 533 27.21 -0.01 -2.89
C PRO A 533 27.60 -1.15 -3.82
N LYS A 534 27.00 -2.33 -3.63
CA LYS A 534 27.25 -3.51 -4.46
C LYS A 534 26.15 -3.75 -5.51
N PHE A 535 25.06 -3.06 -5.40
CA PHE A 535 23.99 -3.05 -6.39
C PHE A 535 23.18 -1.76 -6.32
N LEU A 536 22.47 -1.47 -7.39
CA LEU A 536 21.47 -0.40 -7.46
C LEU A 536 20.12 -1.00 -7.89
N ARG A 537 19.08 -0.77 -7.10
CA ARG A 537 17.69 -1.05 -7.48
C ARG A 537 17.09 0.21 -8.09
N PHE A 538 16.59 0.10 -9.31
CA PHE A 538 15.99 1.16 -10.11
C PHE A 538 14.85 0.58 -10.96
N PRO A 539 13.83 1.31 -11.40
CA PRO A 539 13.60 2.77 -11.29
C PRO A 539 12.89 3.20 -10.01
N GLY A 540 12.46 2.28 -9.18
CA GLY A 540 11.75 2.58 -7.96
C GLY A 540 10.73 1.53 -7.56
N GLY A 541 9.70 1.96 -6.83
CA GLY A 541 8.50 1.21 -6.45
C GLY A 541 7.31 1.73 -7.25
N CYS A 542 6.59 2.74 -6.74
CA CYS A 542 5.34 3.24 -7.31
C CYS A 542 5.49 3.78 -8.73
N ILE A 543 6.60 4.41 -9.09
CA ILE A 543 6.79 4.92 -10.44
C ILE A 543 6.88 3.82 -11.50
N SER A 544 7.36 2.63 -11.15
CA SER A 544 7.40 1.49 -12.06
C SER A 544 6.03 0.93 -12.39
N GLU A 545 5.02 1.24 -11.56
CA GLU A 545 3.62 0.85 -11.74
C GLU A 545 2.81 1.91 -12.52
N GLY A 546 3.43 3.03 -12.92
CA GLY A 546 2.80 4.08 -13.71
C GLY A 546 1.72 4.84 -12.99
N SER A 547 1.70 4.85 -11.66
CA SER A 547 0.67 5.51 -10.86
C SER A 547 -0.74 5.03 -11.18
N PHE A 548 -0.87 3.72 -11.44
CA PHE A 548 -2.11 3.05 -11.88
C PHE A 548 -2.62 3.47 -13.28
N ILE A 549 -1.79 4.17 -14.06
CA ILE A 549 -2.10 4.58 -15.43
C ILE A 549 -1.12 3.89 -16.37
N TRP A 550 -1.64 3.04 -17.26
CA TRP A 550 -0.81 2.19 -18.12
C TRP A 550 0.16 2.99 -19.02
N GLU A 551 -0.31 4.09 -19.57
CA GLU A 551 0.50 4.97 -20.44
C GLU A 551 1.64 5.66 -19.69
N ASN A 552 1.60 5.65 -18.35
CA ASN A 552 2.56 6.29 -17.46
C ASN A 552 3.53 5.30 -16.82
N VAL A 553 3.44 4.01 -17.16
CA VAL A 553 4.39 2.98 -16.69
C VAL A 553 5.80 3.32 -17.16
N TYR A 554 6.78 3.22 -16.25
CA TYR A 554 8.16 3.49 -16.59
C TYR A 554 8.70 2.44 -17.57
N ASP A 555 9.03 2.86 -18.79
CA ASP A 555 9.81 2.05 -19.74
C ASP A 555 11.21 2.66 -19.85
N TRP A 556 12.23 1.89 -19.48
CA TRP A 556 13.63 2.35 -19.55
C TRP A 556 14.05 2.78 -20.97
N LYS A 557 13.44 2.23 -22.01
CA LYS A 557 13.70 2.61 -23.41
C LYS A 557 13.29 4.05 -23.70
N ASP A 558 12.31 4.58 -22.96
CA ASP A 558 11.87 5.96 -23.06
C ASP A 558 12.89 6.94 -22.50
N SER A 559 13.86 6.47 -21.75
CA SER A 559 14.94 7.25 -21.15
C SER A 559 16.29 7.16 -21.91
N VAL A 560 16.28 6.54 -23.09
CA VAL A 560 17.45 6.45 -23.97
C VAL A 560 17.35 7.53 -25.06
N ASP A 561 18.45 7.80 -25.77
CA ASP A 561 18.62 8.88 -26.75
C ASP A 561 18.82 10.29 -26.13
N ASP A 562 18.89 11.31 -26.99
CA ASP A 562 18.96 12.69 -26.57
C ASP A 562 17.67 13.12 -25.88
N ILE A 563 17.76 14.11 -25.00
CA ILE A 563 16.67 14.48 -24.11
C ILE A 563 15.40 14.89 -24.87
N GLU A 564 15.56 15.43 -26.08
CA GLU A 564 14.46 15.82 -26.95
C GLU A 564 13.61 14.63 -27.44
N TYR A 565 14.17 13.42 -27.44
CA TYR A 565 13.52 12.18 -27.88
C TYR A 565 12.95 11.36 -26.71
N ARG A 566 13.11 11.83 -25.47
CA ARG A 566 12.63 11.11 -24.30
C ARG A 566 11.21 11.50 -23.96
N LYS A 567 10.41 10.47 -23.64
CA LYS A 567 9.03 10.66 -23.21
C LYS A 567 8.98 11.32 -21.82
N GLU A 568 8.01 12.20 -21.62
CA GLU A 568 7.71 12.73 -20.30
C GLU A 568 6.53 12.00 -19.65
N ASN A 569 6.68 11.58 -18.41
CA ASN A 569 5.66 10.91 -17.62
C ASN A 569 5.21 11.79 -16.45
N PHE A 570 3.95 11.63 -16.04
CA PHE A 570 3.46 12.23 -14.81
C PHE A 570 3.81 11.33 -13.61
N ASN A 571 4.49 11.86 -12.62
CA ASN A 571 4.87 11.14 -11.42
C ASN A 571 3.68 11.07 -10.44
N VAL A 572 3.49 9.92 -9.77
CA VAL A 572 2.47 9.72 -8.73
C VAL A 572 2.51 10.77 -7.62
N TRP A 573 3.67 11.36 -7.40
CA TRP A 573 3.91 12.40 -6.40
C TRP A 573 3.52 13.81 -6.86
N GLY A 574 2.91 13.95 -8.04
CA GLY A 574 2.29 15.20 -8.50
C GLY A 574 3.17 16.12 -9.33
N TYR A 575 4.20 15.63 -9.98
CA TYR A 575 5.08 16.40 -10.87
C TYR A 575 5.47 15.60 -12.13
N MET A 576 6.14 16.26 -13.08
CA MET A 576 6.57 15.63 -14.33
C MET A 576 7.94 14.98 -14.18
N MET A 577 8.11 13.79 -14.77
CA MET A 577 9.40 13.13 -14.97
C MET A 577 9.83 13.31 -16.41
N THR A 578 10.93 14.00 -16.64
CA THR A 578 11.43 14.28 -18.00
C THR A 578 12.33 13.18 -18.52
N MET A 579 12.54 12.09 -17.77
CA MET A 579 13.52 11.04 -18.05
C MET A 579 14.96 11.56 -18.25
N GLY A 580 15.29 12.74 -17.69
CA GLY A 580 16.64 13.30 -17.71
C GLY A 580 17.66 12.38 -17.06
N LEU A 581 17.33 11.80 -15.91
CA LEU A 581 18.05 10.65 -15.35
C LEU A 581 17.62 9.38 -16.08
N GLY A 582 18.30 9.05 -17.15
CA GLY A 582 18.02 7.86 -17.94
C GLY A 582 18.70 6.59 -17.42
N TYR A 583 18.25 5.44 -17.95
CA TYR A 583 18.79 4.13 -17.60
C TYR A 583 20.30 4.04 -17.76
N ILE A 584 20.86 4.61 -18.83
CA ILE A 584 22.30 4.60 -19.11
C ILE A 584 23.06 5.40 -18.05
N CYS A 585 22.54 6.52 -17.57
CA CYS A 585 23.18 7.30 -16.51
C CYS A 585 23.44 6.47 -15.25
N LEU A 586 22.48 5.64 -14.89
CA LEU A 586 22.55 4.81 -13.70
C LEU A 586 23.49 3.63 -13.84
N LEU A 587 23.63 3.06 -15.03
CA LEU A 587 24.64 2.03 -15.30
C LEU A 587 26.07 2.52 -15.06
N TYR A 588 26.33 3.82 -15.27
CA TYR A 588 27.67 4.41 -15.05
C TYR A 588 27.90 4.87 -13.61
N THR A 589 26.87 5.06 -12.82
CA THR A 589 27.01 5.39 -11.39
C THR A 589 27.15 4.15 -10.51
N SER A 590 26.74 2.98 -11.00
CA SER A 590 26.93 1.71 -10.31
C SER A 590 28.28 1.10 -10.68
N PRO A 591 29.10 0.63 -9.72
CA PRO A 591 30.31 -0.11 -10.04
C PRO A 591 29.92 -1.34 -10.86
N SER A 592 30.44 -1.41 -12.08
CA SER A 592 30.17 -2.54 -12.97
C SER A 592 30.69 -3.84 -12.34
N PRO A 593 29.94 -4.94 -12.37
CA PRO A 593 30.45 -6.25 -11.94
C PRO A 593 31.61 -6.75 -12.79
N ARG A 594 31.95 -6.05 -13.89
CA ARG A 594 33.11 -6.36 -14.76
C ARG A 594 34.38 -5.64 -14.36
N ASP A 595 34.30 -4.68 -13.43
CA ASP A 595 35.44 -3.90 -12.95
C ASP A 595 35.90 -4.39 -11.55
N ALA A 596 35.44 -5.56 -11.11
CA ALA A 596 35.84 -6.25 -9.89
C ALA A 596 36.74 -7.45 -10.21
#